data_8e93c5ca8dfeb7bce6288e8419b124df
#
_entry.id   8e93c5ca8dfeb7bce6288e8419b124df
#
_cell.length_a   1.000
_cell.length_b   1.000
_cell.length_c   1.000
_cell.angle_alpha   90.00
_cell.angle_beta   90.00
_cell.angle_gamma   90.00
#
_symmetry.space_group_name_H-M   'P 1'
#
loop_
_entity.id
_entity.type
_entity.pdbx_description
1 polymer ?
#
loop_
_entity_poly.entity_id
_entity_poly.type
_entity_poly.pdbx_seq_one_letter_code
_entity_poly.pdbx_strand_id
1 'polypeptide(L)'
;MKIGILGSGLMGGKLGRIWAEAGHDVTFSYARDHAKLDRLANAVGASSGSVAEAVEGADAVLLAVHWSRRADVLEQAGDLAGKVVLNCSLPLNDSNTALVVGTTSSGAEELARLRPHARWVSCFNTNPSESFYPVFAQKGQGPAPQVMTYGDDKSAKETAFGLIRDVGFEPLDCGGLHNARFIEPFAMATVELAYVQPGGPALTYRFDKLRG
;
A
#
# COMPACT_ATOMS: atom_id res chain seq x y z
N MET A 1 16.47 1.12 -3.47
CA MET A 1 16.08 0.98 -2.05
C MET A 1 15.81 -0.48 -1.77
N LYS A 2 15.98 -0.91 -0.50
CA LYS A 2 15.53 -2.21 -0.03
C LYS A 2 14.09 -2.11 0.46
N ILE A 3 13.19 -2.94 -0.07
CA ILE A 3 11.75 -2.88 0.22
C ILE A 3 11.26 -4.25 0.69
N GLY A 4 10.73 -4.32 1.91
CA GLY A 4 10.06 -5.51 2.43
C GLY A 4 8.57 -5.51 2.11
N ILE A 5 8.04 -6.59 1.54
CA ILE A 5 6.62 -6.75 1.23
C ILE A 5 5.98 -7.70 2.24
N LEU A 6 5.19 -7.17 3.15
CA LEU A 6 4.42 -7.93 4.12
C LEU A 6 3.01 -8.19 3.59
N GLY A 7 2.85 -9.32 2.92
CA GLY A 7 1.61 -9.70 2.24
C GLY A 7 1.73 -9.66 0.72
N SER A 8 2.06 -10.80 0.13
CA SER A 8 2.28 -10.97 -1.32
C SER A 8 1.00 -11.38 -2.07
N GLY A 9 -0.12 -10.74 -1.70
CA GLY A 9 -1.43 -10.88 -2.36
C GLY A 9 -1.57 -10.00 -3.62
N LEU A 10 -2.82 -9.58 -3.91
CA LEU A 10 -3.11 -8.75 -5.10
C LEU A 10 -2.38 -7.41 -5.07
N MET A 11 -2.43 -6.70 -3.95
CA MET A 11 -1.77 -5.39 -3.80
C MET A 11 -0.25 -5.54 -3.72
N GLY A 12 0.24 -6.23 -2.68
CA GLY A 12 1.67 -6.34 -2.41
C GLY A 12 2.43 -7.10 -3.48
N GLY A 13 1.83 -8.13 -4.09
CA GLY A 13 2.45 -8.86 -5.21
C GLY A 13 2.64 -7.98 -6.45
N LYS A 14 1.65 -7.15 -6.81
CA LYS A 14 1.76 -6.25 -7.97
C LYS A 14 2.72 -5.08 -7.70
N LEU A 15 2.60 -4.40 -6.54
CA LEU A 15 3.48 -3.29 -6.19
C LEU A 15 4.94 -3.76 -6.06
N GLY A 16 5.19 -4.88 -5.38
CA GLY A 16 6.53 -5.41 -5.24
C GLY A 16 7.17 -5.78 -6.57
N ARG A 17 6.41 -6.35 -7.52
CA ARG A 17 6.92 -6.62 -8.87
C ARG A 17 7.27 -5.33 -9.62
N ILE A 18 6.38 -4.33 -9.60
CA ILE A 18 6.63 -3.05 -10.26
C ILE A 18 7.89 -2.38 -9.67
N TRP A 19 8.04 -2.40 -8.35
CA TRP A 19 9.23 -1.83 -7.71
C TRP A 19 10.51 -2.61 -8.04
N ALA A 20 10.46 -3.95 -8.12
CA ALA A 20 11.61 -4.74 -8.59
C ALA A 20 11.97 -4.39 -10.04
N GLU A 21 11.00 -4.28 -10.94
CA GLU A 21 11.18 -3.84 -12.33
C GLU A 21 11.70 -2.38 -12.41
N ALA A 22 11.36 -1.52 -11.43
CA ALA A 22 11.90 -0.17 -11.29
C ALA A 22 13.31 -0.11 -10.68
N GLY A 23 13.92 -1.25 -10.34
CA GLY A 23 15.30 -1.36 -9.87
C GLY A 23 15.46 -1.31 -8.35
N HIS A 24 14.39 -1.54 -7.58
CA HIS A 24 14.49 -1.71 -6.13
C HIS A 24 14.84 -3.16 -5.76
N ASP A 25 15.53 -3.32 -4.63
CA ASP A 25 15.81 -4.61 -4.00
C ASP A 25 14.60 -5.03 -3.16
N VAL A 26 13.80 -5.97 -3.66
CA VAL A 26 12.51 -6.35 -3.07
C VAL A 26 12.59 -7.72 -2.43
N THR A 27 12.08 -7.84 -1.20
CA THR A 27 11.88 -9.12 -0.52
C THR A 27 10.39 -9.36 -0.28
N PHE A 28 9.83 -10.37 -0.93
CA PHE A 28 8.44 -10.80 -0.71
C PHE A 28 8.32 -11.69 0.51
N SER A 29 7.28 -11.45 1.31
CA SER A 29 7.00 -12.27 2.48
C SER A 29 5.50 -12.42 2.75
N TYR A 30 5.15 -13.26 3.73
CA TYR A 30 3.80 -13.46 4.22
C TYR A 30 2.79 -13.86 3.14
N ALA A 31 2.83 -15.10 2.73
CA ALA A 31 1.82 -15.74 1.89
C ALA A 31 1.40 -17.09 2.49
N ARG A 32 0.19 -17.54 2.14
CA ARG A 32 -0.31 -18.88 2.55
C ARG A 32 0.47 -20.03 1.91
N ASP A 33 1.05 -19.78 0.76
CA ASP A 33 1.83 -20.74 -0.04
C ASP A 33 3.23 -20.16 -0.29
N HIS A 34 4.24 -20.76 0.36
CA HIS A 34 5.64 -20.37 0.21
C HIS A 34 6.14 -20.55 -1.22
N ALA A 35 5.72 -21.61 -1.91
CA ALA A 35 6.11 -21.81 -3.31
C ALA A 35 5.58 -20.70 -4.23
N LYS A 36 4.49 -20.03 -3.84
CA LYS A 36 4.00 -18.85 -4.54
C LYS A 36 4.93 -17.65 -4.34
N LEU A 37 5.50 -17.47 -3.14
CA LEU A 37 6.49 -16.41 -2.89
C LEU A 37 7.72 -16.58 -3.77
N ASP A 38 8.27 -17.78 -3.83
CA ASP A 38 9.47 -18.09 -4.62
C ASP A 38 9.21 -17.85 -6.11
N ARG A 39 8.07 -18.31 -6.63
CA ARG A 39 7.68 -18.04 -8.02
C ARG A 39 7.54 -16.55 -8.32
N LEU A 40 6.96 -15.80 -7.39
CA LEU A 40 6.77 -14.36 -7.52
C LEU A 40 8.12 -13.62 -7.53
N ALA A 41 9.01 -13.96 -6.61
CA ALA A 41 10.33 -13.38 -6.49
C ALA A 41 11.19 -13.71 -7.71
N ASN A 42 11.28 -14.99 -8.10
CA ASN A 42 12.07 -15.44 -9.25
C ASN A 42 11.63 -14.79 -10.57
N ALA A 43 10.34 -14.52 -10.75
CA ALA A 43 9.81 -13.90 -11.97
C ALA A 43 10.33 -12.48 -12.22
N VAL A 44 10.86 -11.79 -11.20
CA VAL A 44 11.33 -10.40 -11.28
C VAL A 44 12.74 -10.21 -10.72
N GLY A 45 13.48 -11.30 -10.44
CA GLY A 45 14.81 -11.22 -9.86
C GLY A 45 14.85 -10.65 -8.44
N ALA A 46 13.75 -10.79 -7.69
CA ALA A 46 13.62 -10.38 -6.31
C ALA A 46 13.90 -11.53 -5.33
N SER A 47 13.87 -11.25 -4.02
CA SER A 47 14.01 -12.24 -2.96
C SER A 47 12.65 -12.63 -2.36
N SER A 48 12.59 -13.81 -1.73
CA SER A 48 11.48 -14.25 -0.88
C SER A 48 12.03 -14.68 0.49
N GLY A 49 11.22 -14.52 1.54
CA GLY A 49 11.66 -14.89 2.88
C GLY A 49 10.55 -14.78 3.92
N SER A 50 10.93 -14.95 5.19
CA SER A 50 10.08 -14.67 6.33
C SER A 50 9.75 -13.18 6.46
N VAL A 51 8.77 -12.85 7.27
CA VAL A 51 8.42 -11.45 7.58
C VAL A 51 9.60 -10.73 8.23
N ALA A 52 10.31 -11.39 9.14
CA ALA A 52 11.48 -10.83 9.81
C ALA A 52 12.61 -10.50 8.82
N GLU A 53 12.93 -11.42 7.89
CA GLU A 53 13.93 -11.20 6.85
C GLU A 53 13.54 -10.06 5.89
N ALA A 54 12.25 -9.93 5.55
CA ALA A 54 11.76 -8.84 4.72
C ALA A 54 11.84 -7.47 5.40
N VAL A 55 11.78 -7.43 6.74
CA VAL A 55 11.92 -6.19 7.53
C VAL A 55 13.39 -5.85 7.80
N GLU A 56 14.25 -6.88 7.94
CA GLU A 56 15.66 -6.69 8.24
C GLU A 56 16.36 -5.91 7.14
N GLY A 57 17.01 -4.79 7.50
CA GLY A 57 17.72 -3.94 6.55
C GLY A 57 16.85 -3.22 5.52
N ALA A 58 15.52 -3.32 5.57
CA ALA A 58 14.63 -2.60 4.66
C ALA A 58 14.64 -1.09 4.94
N ASP A 59 14.73 -0.29 3.88
CA ASP A 59 14.55 1.17 3.90
C ASP A 59 13.07 1.54 4.05
N ALA A 60 12.21 0.72 3.43
CA ALA A 60 10.76 0.85 3.51
C ALA A 60 10.09 -0.54 3.57
N VAL A 61 8.96 -0.62 4.24
CA VAL A 61 8.15 -1.83 4.36
C VAL A 61 6.75 -1.55 3.86
N LEU A 62 6.19 -2.42 3.01
CA LEU A 62 4.79 -2.35 2.59
C LEU A 62 3.95 -3.34 3.41
N LEU A 63 2.97 -2.85 4.16
CA LEU A 63 1.94 -3.67 4.79
C LEU A 63 0.74 -3.80 3.84
N ALA A 64 0.57 -5.00 3.26
CA ALA A 64 -0.41 -5.31 2.21
C ALA A 64 -1.21 -6.58 2.52
N VAL A 65 -1.74 -6.67 3.73
CA VAL A 65 -2.55 -7.81 4.19
C VAL A 65 -3.99 -7.41 4.43
N HIS A 66 -4.90 -8.38 4.38
CA HIS A 66 -6.27 -8.18 4.84
C HIS A 66 -6.29 -7.81 6.33
N TRP A 67 -7.23 -6.97 6.73
CA TRP A 67 -7.33 -6.43 8.10
C TRP A 67 -7.28 -7.50 9.20
N SER A 68 -7.94 -8.63 8.98
CA SER A 68 -7.94 -9.77 9.93
C SER A 68 -6.56 -10.40 10.16
N ARG A 69 -5.57 -10.12 9.30
CA ARG A 69 -4.21 -10.66 9.40
C ARG A 69 -3.18 -9.69 9.99
N ARG A 70 -3.60 -8.44 10.27
CA ARG A 70 -2.68 -7.39 10.72
C ARG A 70 -1.93 -7.74 12.00
N ALA A 71 -2.60 -8.36 12.97
CA ALA A 71 -1.98 -8.71 14.25
C ALA A 71 -0.87 -9.75 14.07
N ASP A 72 -1.18 -10.82 13.35
CA ASP A 72 -0.25 -11.92 13.06
C ASP A 72 0.99 -11.43 12.29
N VAL A 73 0.81 -10.63 11.23
CA VAL A 73 1.95 -10.12 10.46
C VAL A 73 2.78 -9.09 11.22
N LEU A 74 2.15 -8.24 12.04
CA LEU A 74 2.88 -7.27 12.86
C LEU A 74 3.63 -7.94 14.02
N GLU A 75 3.13 -9.05 14.55
CA GLU A 75 3.84 -9.85 15.54
C GLU A 75 5.15 -10.41 14.95
N GLN A 76 5.08 -11.01 13.75
CA GLN A 76 6.24 -11.53 13.03
C GLN A 76 7.22 -10.41 12.58
N ALA A 77 6.72 -9.21 12.30
CA ALA A 77 7.53 -8.06 11.89
C ALA A 77 8.30 -7.40 13.05
N GLY A 78 7.94 -7.67 14.28
CA GLY A 78 8.55 -7.06 15.46
C GLY A 78 8.14 -5.60 15.68
N ASP A 79 9.04 -4.79 16.25
CA ASP A 79 8.72 -3.41 16.68
C ASP A 79 8.55 -2.43 15.52
N LEU A 80 9.23 -2.62 14.40
CA LEU A 80 9.29 -1.70 13.25
C LEU A 80 9.83 -0.29 13.60
N ALA A 81 10.54 -0.14 14.71
CA ALA A 81 11.03 1.15 15.18
C ALA A 81 11.90 1.86 14.13
N GLY A 82 11.56 3.11 13.83
CA GLY A 82 12.25 3.94 12.85
C GLY A 82 12.03 3.56 11.38
N LYS A 83 11.39 2.44 11.09
CA LYS A 83 11.10 2.00 9.71
C LYS A 83 10.01 2.86 9.08
N VAL A 84 10.17 3.18 7.80
CA VAL A 84 9.08 3.73 6.98
C VAL A 84 8.13 2.57 6.64
N VAL A 85 6.87 2.67 7.05
CA VAL A 85 5.87 1.64 6.79
C VAL A 85 4.75 2.22 5.93
N LEU A 86 4.70 1.78 4.68
CA LEU A 86 3.59 2.06 3.77
C LEU A 86 2.44 1.10 4.10
N ASN A 87 1.25 1.63 4.35
CA ASN A 87 0.05 0.85 4.59
C ASN A 87 -0.94 1.00 3.43
N CYS A 88 -1.26 -0.10 2.77
CA CYS A 88 -2.35 -0.14 1.80
C CYS A 88 -3.58 -0.94 2.27
N SER A 89 -3.60 -1.37 3.53
CA SER A 89 -4.73 -2.09 4.12
C SER A 89 -5.88 -1.14 4.47
N LEU A 90 -7.10 -1.65 4.35
CA LEU A 90 -8.32 -1.03 4.87
C LEU A 90 -8.87 -1.87 6.01
N PRO A 91 -9.49 -1.28 7.04
CA PRO A 91 -10.12 -2.01 8.14
C PRO A 91 -11.46 -2.62 7.70
N LEU A 92 -11.41 -3.56 6.77
CA LEU A 92 -12.58 -4.23 6.20
C LEU A 92 -12.99 -5.45 7.03
N ASN A 93 -14.29 -5.74 7.03
CA ASN A 93 -14.82 -7.00 7.51
C ASN A 93 -14.38 -8.17 6.59
N ASP A 94 -14.62 -9.41 7.00
CA ASP A 94 -14.17 -10.59 6.26
C ASP A 94 -14.76 -10.72 4.84
N SER A 95 -15.93 -10.12 4.60
CA SER A 95 -16.57 -10.08 3.29
C SER A 95 -16.15 -8.89 2.41
N ASN A 96 -15.30 -8.00 2.90
CA ASN A 96 -14.85 -6.76 2.23
C ASN A 96 -16.00 -5.79 1.87
N THR A 97 -17.10 -5.82 2.60
CA THR A 97 -18.29 -5.02 2.30
C THR A 97 -18.47 -3.80 3.20
N ALA A 98 -17.75 -3.73 4.31
CA ALA A 98 -17.87 -2.64 5.27
C ALA A 98 -16.57 -2.40 6.04
N LEU A 99 -16.37 -1.16 6.47
CA LEU A 99 -15.33 -0.81 7.44
C LEU A 99 -15.75 -1.25 8.84
N VAL A 100 -14.84 -1.88 9.59
CA VAL A 100 -15.05 -2.28 11.00
C VAL A 100 -14.46 -1.26 11.98
N VAL A 101 -13.72 -0.27 11.47
CA VAL A 101 -13.22 0.90 12.21
C VAL A 101 -13.53 2.13 11.36
N GLY A 102 -14.05 3.19 11.97
CA GLY A 102 -14.36 4.41 11.23
C GLY A 102 -14.83 5.56 12.11
N THR A 103 -15.02 6.73 11.51
CA THR A 103 -15.51 8.01 12.03
C THR A 103 -14.73 8.62 13.20
N THR A 104 -14.58 7.95 14.33
CA THR A 104 -13.84 8.44 15.51
C THR A 104 -12.43 7.89 15.63
N SER A 105 -12.08 6.87 14.80
CA SER A 105 -10.77 6.29 14.61
C SER A 105 -10.65 5.80 13.18
N SER A 106 -9.52 5.23 12.80
CA SER A 106 -9.25 4.67 11.48
C SER A 106 -8.34 3.44 11.60
N GLY A 107 -8.30 2.62 10.55
CA GLY A 107 -7.36 1.51 10.47
C GLY A 107 -5.92 1.97 10.57
N ALA A 108 -5.56 3.08 9.93
CA ALA A 108 -4.21 3.65 9.98
C ALA A 108 -3.83 4.08 11.42
N GLU A 109 -4.73 4.72 12.16
CA GLU A 109 -4.48 5.11 13.55
C GLU A 109 -4.38 3.88 14.49
N GLU A 110 -5.16 2.83 14.24
CA GLU A 110 -5.05 1.56 14.99
C GLU A 110 -3.67 0.90 14.77
N LEU A 111 -3.18 0.86 13.52
CA LEU A 111 -1.85 0.34 13.20
C LEU A 111 -0.75 1.16 13.87
N ALA A 112 -0.86 2.49 13.86
CA ALA A 112 0.11 3.37 14.52
C ALA A 112 0.12 3.18 16.05
N ARG A 113 -1.03 2.91 16.69
CA ARG A 113 -1.07 2.57 18.12
C ARG A 113 -0.41 1.22 18.42
N LEU A 114 -0.53 0.24 17.52
CA LEU A 114 0.11 -1.07 17.67
C LEU A 114 1.64 -1.02 17.52
N ARG A 115 2.15 -0.11 16.70
CA ARG A 115 3.59 0.09 16.44
C ARG A 115 3.91 1.59 16.43
N PRO A 116 3.95 2.24 17.61
CA PRO A 116 4.04 3.70 17.71
C PRO A 116 5.39 4.28 17.29
N HIS A 117 6.43 3.46 17.23
CA HIS A 117 7.78 3.88 16.82
C HIS A 117 8.03 3.70 15.32
N ALA A 118 7.10 3.09 14.58
CA ALA A 118 7.15 3.02 13.14
C ALA A 118 6.68 4.36 12.50
N ARG A 119 7.22 4.70 11.34
CA ARG A 119 6.90 5.92 10.60
C ARG A 119 5.86 5.60 9.54
N TRP A 120 4.58 5.69 9.93
CA TRP A 120 3.45 5.26 9.13
C TRP A 120 3.07 6.24 8.02
N VAL A 121 2.88 5.71 6.82
CA VAL A 121 2.30 6.42 5.67
C VAL A 121 1.26 5.51 5.02
N SER A 122 0.01 5.94 4.97
CA SER A 122 -1.02 5.21 4.23
C SER A 122 -1.12 5.71 2.79
N CYS A 123 -1.15 4.76 1.85
CA CYS A 123 -1.25 5.03 0.41
C CYS A 123 -1.76 3.78 -0.33
N PHE A 124 -2.19 3.93 -1.58
CA PHE A 124 -2.74 2.89 -2.46
C PHE A 124 -4.05 2.23 -2.00
N ASN A 125 -4.53 2.48 -0.80
CA ASN A 125 -5.75 1.87 -0.26
C ASN A 125 -7.06 2.39 -0.91
N THR A 126 -6.98 3.47 -1.68
CA THR A 126 -8.10 4.03 -2.47
C THR A 126 -8.03 3.66 -3.96
N ASN A 127 -7.02 2.89 -4.36
CA ASN A 127 -6.77 2.55 -5.75
C ASN A 127 -6.91 1.03 -5.95
N PRO A 128 -7.81 0.56 -6.83
CA PRO A 128 -7.90 -0.86 -7.17
C PRO A 128 -6.58 -1.38 -7.75
N SER A 129 -6.16 -2.56 -7.29
CA SER A 129 -4.89 -3.17 -7.72
C SER A 129 -4.83 -3.47 -9.22
N GLU A 130 -5.96 -3.53 -9.88
CA GLU A 130 -6.10 -3.76 -11.32
C GLU A 130 -5.60 -2.58 -12.15
N SER A 131 -5.54 -1.39 -11.55
CA SER A 131 -5.01 -0.19 -12.21
C SER A 131 -3.47 -0.13 -12.25
N PHE A 132 -2.76 -0.88 -11.40
CA PHE A 132 -1.32 -0.69 -11.20
C PHE A 132 -0.49 -0.99 -12.45
N TYR A 133 -0.67 -2.13 -13.09
CA TYR A 133 0.06 -2.45 -14.32
C TYR A 133 -0.32 -1.55 -15.50
N PRO A 134 -1.59 -1.25 -15.78
CA PRO A 134 -1.94 -0.28 -16.80
C PRO A 134 -1.32 1.09 -16.58
N VAL A 135 -1.29 1.59 -15.34
CA VAL A 135 -0.67 2.88 -15.01
C VAL A 135 0.85 2.82 -15.18
N PHE A 136 1.49 1.75 -14.73
CA PHE A 136 2.93 1.55 -14.91
C PHE A 136 3.32 1.51 -16.39
N ALA A 137 2.57 0.78 -17.20
CA ALA A 137 2.81 0.68 -18.65
C ALA A 137 2.62 2.02 -19.39
N GLN A 138 1.80 2.92 -18.86
CA GLN A 138 1.51 4.25 -19.43
C GLN A 138 2.30 5.37 -18.74
N LYS A 139 3.27 5.04 -17.88
CA LYS A 139 4.07 6.04 -17.16
C LYS A 139 4.71 7.04 -18.11
N GLY A 140 4.48 8.33 -17.86
CA GLY A 140 4.98 9.42 -18.70
C GLY A 140 4.15 9.76 -19.95
N GLN A 141 3.04 9.06 -20.20
CA GLN A 141 2.19 9.27 -21.39
C GLN A 141 0.97 10.16 -21.09
N GLY A 142 1.13 11.21 -20.33
CA GLY A 142 0.05 12.15 -20.01
C GLY A 142 -0.06 12.45 -18.52
N PRO A 143 -1.15 13.08 -18.09
CA PRO A 143 -1.37 13.36 -16.67
C PRO A 143 -1.51 12.06 -15.87
N ALA A 144 -0.60 11.85 -14.91
CA ALA A 144 -0.62 10.67 -14.06
C ALA A 144 -1.88 10.66 -13.16
N PRO A 145 -2.56 9.51 -13.00
CA PRO A 145 -3.59 9.38 -11.97
C PRO A 145 -2.98 9.51 -10.57
N GLN A 146 -3.80 9.77 -9.56
CA GLN A 146 -3.31 10.11 -8.23
C GLN A 146 -3.50 8.98 -7.22
N VAL A 147 -2.64 8.98 -6.19
CA VAL A 147 -2.76 8.17 -4.98
C VAL A 147 -2.86 9.10 -3.78
N MET A 148 -3.99 9.05 -3.07
CA MET A 148 -4.12 9.72 -1.77
C MET A 148 -3.10 9.17 -0.80
N THR A 149 -2.31 10.06 -0.19
CA THR A 149 -1.20 9.70 0.69
C THR A 149 -1.27 10.53 1.95
N TYR A 150 -1.20 9.92 3.11
CA TYR A 150 -1.33 10.59 4.40
C TYR A 150 -0.47 9.92 5.47
N GLY A 151 0.07 10.73 6.36
CA GLY A 151 1.00 10.33 7.42
C GLY A 151 1.60 11.55 8.12
N ASP A 152 2.09 11.38 9.34
CA ASP A 152 2.56 12.50 10.17
C ASP A 152 4.05 12.81 9.94
N ASP A 153 4.85 11.81 9.54
CA ASP A 153 6.28 11.99 9.29
C ASP A 153 6.54 12.46 7.85
N LYS A 154 7.05 13.68 7.71
CA LYS A 154 7.32 14.31 6.41
C LYS A 154 8.32 13.51 5.58
N SER A 155 9.41 13.02 6.17
CA SER A 155 10.43 12.30 5.41
C SER A 155 9.97 10.88 5.00
N ALA A 156 9.12 10.24 5.81
CA ALA A 156 8.47 9.00 5.41
C ALA A 156 7.49 9.21 4.24
N LYS A 157 6.74 10.33 4.22
CA LYS A 157 5.90 10.69 3.07
C LYS A 157 6.72 10.92 1.81
N GLU A 158 7.88 11.58 1.89
CA GLU A 158 8.75 11.76 0.72
C GLU A 158 9.26 10.41 0.17
N THR A 159 9.59 9.45 1.05
CA THR A 159 9.91 8.09 0.64
C THR A 159 8.74 7.43 -0.10
N ALA A 160 7.54 7.52 0.46
CA ALA A 160 6.32 6.99 -0.16
C ALA A 160 6.01 7.66 -1.51
N PHE A 161 6.21 8.98 -1.62
CA PHE A 161 6.02 9.73 -2.87
C PHE A 161 6.94 9.24 -3.98
N GLY A 162 8.21 8.95 -3.66
CA GLY A 162 9.13 8.33 -4.62
C GLY A 162 8.58 6.99 -5.14
N LEU A 163 8.22 6.09 -4.23
CA LEU A 163 7.69 4.77 -4.56
C LEU A 163 6.35 4.82 -5.31
N ILE A 164 5.49 5.81 -5.05
CA ILE A 164 4.25 6.04 -5.79
C ILE A 164 4.55 6.46 -7.23
N ARG A 165 5.53 7.37 -7.43
CA ARG A 165 5.95 7.81 -8.77
C ARG A 165 6.62 6.69 -9.56
N ASP A 166 7.30 5.76 -8.89
CA ASP A 166 7.88 4.59 -9.55
C ASP A 166 6.82 3.68 -10.14
N VAL A 167 5.64 3.59 -9.52
CA VAL A 167 4.47 2.90 -10.09
C VAL A 167 3.83 3.68 -11.25
N GLY A 168 4.07 4.97 -11.38
CA GLY A 168 3.50 5.84 -12.42
C GLY A 168 2.33 6.71 -11.95
N PHE A 169 2.03 6.72 -10.66
CA PHE A 169 1.04 7.61 -10.08
C PHE A 169 1.67 8.93 -9.60
N GLU A 170 0.85 9.96 -9.45
CA GLU A 170 1.21 11.19 -8.75
C GLU A 170 0.71 11.12 -7.30
N PRO A 171 1.59 11.29 -6.29
CA PRO A 171 1.14 11.34 -4.91
C PRO A 171 0.30 12.58 -4.64
N LEU A 172 -0.85 12.41 -4.00
CA LEU A 172 -1.70 13.49 -3.51
C LEU A 172 -1.56 13.55 -1.99
N ASP A 173 -0.82 14.53 -1.46
CA ASP A 173 -0.67 14.69 -0.01
C ASP A 173 -1.99 15.13 0.63
N CYS A 174 -2.57 14.24 1.40
CA CYS A 174 -3.82 14.45 2.14
C CYS A 174 -3.59 14.78 3.63
N GLY A 175 -2.36 15.19 4.01
CA GLY A 175 -2.03 15.66 5.36
C GLY A 175 -1.65 14.56 6.34
N GLY A 176 -2.06 14.71 7.59
CA GLY A 176 -1.69 13.82 8.69
C GLY A 176 -2.47 12.52 8.72
N LEU A 177 -2.00 11.57 9.54
CA LEU A 177 -2.55 10.22 9.65
C LEU A 177 -4.03 10.21 10.07
N HIS A 178 -4.47 11.19 10.89
CA HIS A 178 -5.86 11.32 11.34
C HIS A 178 -6.86 11.49 10.17
N ASN A 179 -6.42 11.99 9.01
CA ASN A 179 -7.26 12.13 7.82
C ASN A 179 -7.68 10.78 7.22
N ALA A 180 -7.08 9.68 7.67
CA ALA A 180 -7.57 8.33 7.40
C ALA A 180 -9.06 8.17 7.71
N ARG A 181 -9.57 8.88 8.73
CA ARG A 181 -11.01 8.87 9.12
C ARG A 181 -11.95 9.30 8.00
N PHE A 182 -11.45 10.00 6.99
CA PHE A 182 -12.20 10.47 5.82
C PHE A 182 -11.81 9.69 4.56
N ILE A 183 -10.53 9.30 4.45
CA ILE A 183 -9.98 8.66 3.25
C ILE A 183 -10.34 7.16 3.20
N GLU A 184 -10.34 6.47 4.33
CA GLU A 184 -10.77 5.06 4.37
C GLU A 184 -12.25 4.89 4.00
N PRO A 185 -13.21 5.74 4.48
CA PRO A 185 -14.57 5.77 3.96
C PRO A 185 -14.66 6.11 2.46
N PHE A 186 -13.84 7.04 1.95
CA PHE A 186 -13.79 7.33 0.51
C PHE A 186 -13.34 6.10 -0.30
N ALA A 187 -12.47 5.26 0.24
CA ALA A 187 -12.07 4.01 -0.40
C ALA A 187 -13.27 3.07 -0.65
N MET A 188 -14.31 3.09 0.21
CA MET A 188 -15.53 2.30 -0.02
C MET A 188 -16.31 2.80 -1.24
N ALA A 189 -16.29 4.10 -1.55
CA ALA A 189 -16.86 4.61 -2.79
C ALA A 189 -16.06 4.13 -4.01
N THR A 190 -14.74 4.07 -3.93
CA THR A 190 -13.92 3.51 -5.03
C THR A 190 -14.12 2.00 -5.19
N VAL A 191 -14.35 1.26 -4.10
CA VAL A 191 -14.75 -0.17 -4.16
C VAL A 191 -16.09 -0.35 -4.88
N GLU A 192 -17.09 0.46 -4.55
CA GLU A 192 -18.40 0.44 -5.24
C GLU A 192 -18.23 0.68 -6.74
N LEU A 193 -17.51 1.75 -7.12
CA LEU A 193 -17.30 2.11 -8.52
C LEU A 193 -16.51 1.05 -9.30
N ALA A 194 -15.52 0.42 -8.65
CA ALA A 194 -14.62 -0.51 -9.32
C ALA A 194 -15.19 -1.93 -9.44
N TYR A 195 -15.93 -2.41 -8.42
CA TYR A 195 -16.28 -3.83 -8.31
C TYR A 195 -17.77 -4.11 -8.36
N VAL A 196 -18.63 -3.11 -8.20
CA VAL A 196 -20.08 -3.26 -8.20
C VAL A 196 -20.70 -2.59 -9.43
N GLN A 197 -20.28 -1.37 -9.76
CA GLN A 197 -20.80 -0.65 -10.92
C GLN A 197 -20.20 -1.17 -12.25
N PRO A 198 -20.92 -1.00 -13.38
CA PRO A 198 -20.38 -1.36 -14.70
C PRO A 198 -19.10 -0.57 -15.05
N GLY A 199 -18.18 -1.19 -15.79
CA GLY A 199 -16.94 -0.56 -16.28
C GLY A 199 -15.67 -1.25 -15.82
N GLY A 200 -15.78 -2.09 -14.79
CA GLY A 200 -14.69 -2.94 -14.30
C GLY A 200 -13.70 -2.25 -13.35
N PRO A 201 -12.78 -3.04 -12.78
CA PRO A 201 -11.99 -2.61 -11.63
C PRO A 201 -10.75 -1.77 -11.97
N ALA A 202 -10.40 -1.55 -13.23
CA ALA A 202 -9.25 -0.72 -13.61
C ALA A 202 -9.56 0.79 -13.47
N LEU A 203 -10.04 1.18 -12.30
CA LEU A 203 -10.45 2.53 -11.97
C LEU A 203 -9.26 3.38 -11.50
N THR A 204 -9.19 4.62 -11.98
CA THR A 204 -8.27 5.64 -11.48
C THR A 204 -9.02 6.94 -11.26
N TYR A 205 -8.44 7.86 -10.49
CA TYR A 205 -8.98 9.20 -10.27
C TYR A 205 -7.87 10.26 -10.29
N ARG A 206 -8.29 11.51 -10.52
CA ARG A 206 -7.43 12.69 -10.43
C ARG A 206 -8.25 13.89 -9.97
N PHE A 207 -7.70 14.66 -9.04
CA PHE A 207 -8.26 15.91 -8.54
C PHE A 207 -7.43 17.07 -9.10
N ASP A 208 -8.03 17.90 -9.92
CA ASP A 208 -7.36 19.06 -10.50
C ASP A 208 -7.96 20.36 -9.94
N LYS A 209 -7.07 21.33 -9.68
CA LYS A 209 -7.51 22.69 -9.34
C LYS A 209 -7.86 23.43 -10.62
N LEU A 210 -9.04 24.01 -10.65
CA LEU A 210 -9.39 24.94 -11.72
C LEU A 210 -8.43 26.14 -11.68
N ARG A 211 -7.82 26.42 -12.81
CA ARG A 211 -7.05 27.66 -12.97
C ARG A 211 -8.08 28.79 -13.20
N GLY A 212 -8.06 29.80 -12.33
CA GLY A 212 -8.81 31.03 -12.51
C GLY A 212 -8.25 31.85 -13.68
#